data_9b60f13c5dddcba4cdba39f616626cb5
#
_entry.id   9b60f13c5dddcba4cdba39f616626cb5
#
_cell.length_a   1.000
_cell.length_b   1.000
_cell.length_c   1.000
_cell.angle_alpha   90.00
_cell.angle_beta   90.00
_cell.angle_gamma   90.00
#
_symmetry.space_group_name_H-M   'P 1'
#
loop_
_entity.id
_entity.type
_entity.pdbx_description
1 polymer ?
#
loop_
_entity_poly.entity_id
_entity_poly.type
_entity_poly.pdbx_seq_one_letter_code
_entity_poly.pdbx_strand_id
1 'polypeptide(L)'
;YLYDPDAQKFRSHTGWKQDNIWAACLGMTEEAAQLTLEKMANGPHRFPAFWGPGYDWTPDHNWGGSGMIGMQEMLLQEADGKILLFPAWPKDWNVHFKLHATGQTTVEATLKEGAVVSLTVQPKEREKDVVNCLLNK
;
A
#
# COMPACT_ATOMS: atom_id res chain seq x y z
N TYR A 1 18.47 2.79 1.66
CA TYR A 1 17.57 1.64 1.84
C TYR A 1 17.83 0.53 0.82
N LEU A 2 17.77 0.81 -0.48
CA LEU A 2 17.98 -0.21 -1.53
C LEU A 2 19.43 -0.68 -1.67
N TYR A 3 20.38 0.22 -1.49
CA TYR A 3 21.79 -0.03 -1.80
C TYR A 3 22.67 -0.24 -0.57
N ASP A 4 22.13 0.00 0.63
CA ASP A 4 22.86 -0.21 1.88
C ASP A 4 22.71 -1.67 2.34
N PRO A 5 23.81 -2.45 2.43
CA PRO A 5 23.74 -3.86 2.81
C PRO A 5 23.18 -4.08 4.22
N ASP A 6 23.43 -3.15 5.15
CA ASP A 6 22.91 -3.27 6.50
C ASP A 6 21.41 -2.98 6.54
N ALA A 7 20.93 -1.99 5.79
CA ALA A 7 19.50 -1.72 5.68
C ALA A 7 18.76 -2.91 5.04
N GLN A 8 19.30 -3.52 4.01
CA GLN A 8 18.72 -4.71 3.36
C GLN A 8 18.66 -5.91 4.30
N LYS A 9 19.70 -6.12 5.12
CA LYS A 9 19.76 -7.21 6.09
C LYS A 9 18.62 -7.17 7.12
N PHE A 10 18.14 -5.99 7.46
CA PHE A 10 17.06 -5.80 8.44
C PHE A 10 15.68 -5.61 7.81
N ARG A 11 15.60 -5.50 6.50
CA ARG A 11 14.32 -5.43 5.77
C ARG A 11 13.52 -6.72 5.96
N SER A 12 12.26 -6.60 6.30
CA SER A 12 11.40 -7.76 6.53
C SER A 12 9.92 -7.42 6.41
N HIS A 13 9.14 -8.41 5.98
CA HIS A 13 7.68 -8.37 5.98
C HIS A 13 7.06 -8.96 7.26
N THR A 14 7.84 -9.62 8.11
CA THR A 14 7.31 -10.43 9.22
C THR A 14 6.81 -9.60 10.40
N GLY A 15 5.72 -10.07 11.02
CA GLY A 15 5.16 -9.50 12.24
C GLY A 15 4.79 -8.00 12.08
N TRP A 16 5.23 -7.22 13.03
CA TRP A 16 4.98 -5.78 13.11
C TRP A 16 5.90 -4.90 12.24
N LYS A 17 6.79 -5.50 11.47
CA LYS A 17 7.67 -4.76 10.55
C LYS A 17 6.87 -3.93 9.55
N GLN A 18 7.31 -2.70 9.31
CA GLN A 18 6.63 -1.70 8.52
C GLN A 18 7.34 -1.35 7.20
N ASP A 19 8.25 -2.21 6.76
CA ASP A 19 9.05 -1.96 5.55
C ASP A 19 8.20 -1.79 4.29
N ASN A 20 7.06 -2.49 4.21
CA ASN A 20 6.08 -2.32 3.14
C ASN A 20 5.45 -0.90 3.14
N ILE A 21 5.17 -0.35 4.33
CA ILE A 21 4.63 1.01 4.48
C ILE A 21 5.68 2.03 4.03
N TRP A 22 6.92 1.88 4.51
CA TRP A 22 8.01 2.79 4.14
C TRP A 22 8.32 2.74 2.65
N ALA A 23 8.36 1.55 2.05
CA ALA A 23 8.53 1.38 0.61
C ALA A 23 7.41 2.10 -0.17
N ALA A 24 6.16 1.96 0.27
CA ALA A 24 5.02 2.64 -0.34
C ALA A 24 5.15 4.17 -0.22
N CYS A 25 5.46 4.70 0.98
CA CYS A 25 5.64 6.14 1.19
C CYS A 25 6.81 6.74 0.41
N LEU A 26 7.83 5.94 0.09
CA LEU A 26 8.96 6.34 -0.75
C LEU A 26 8.70 6.17 -2.25
N GLY A 27 7.52 5.70 -2.66
CA GLY A 27 7.18 5.46 -4.06
C GLY A 27 7.92 4.28 -4.68
N MET A 28 8.48 3.38 -3.87
CA MET A 28 9.23 2.19 -4.28
C MET A 28 8.25 1.07 -4.62
N THR A 29 7.67 1.13 -5.81
CA THR A 29 6.54 0.29 -6.23
C THR A 29 6.83 -1.20 -6.15
N GLU A 30 7.98 -1.65 -6.66
CA GLU A 30 8.33 -3.07 -6.72
C GLU A 30 8.54 -3.65 -5.32
N GLU A 31 9.26 -2.93 -4.46
CA GLU A 31 9.52 -3.34 -3.08
C GLU A 31 8.24 -3.32 -2.23
N ALA A 32 7.42 -2.28 -2.39
CA ALA A 32 6.14 -2.20 -1.70
C ALA A 32 5.22 -3.35 -2.10
N ALA A 33 5.15 -3.67 -3.38
CA ALA A 33 4.38 -4.79 -3.91
C ALA A 33 4.89 -6.13 -3.39
N GLN A 34 6.20 -6.37 -3.49
CA GLN A 34 6.81 -7.61 -3.02
C GLN A 34 6.55 -7.82 -1.52
N LEU A 35 6.88 -6.84 -0.68
CA LEU A 35 6.71 -6.93 0.78
C LEU A 35 5.23 -7.09 1.17
N THR A 36 4.32 -6.46 0.44
CA THR A 36 2.88 -6.61 0.67
C THR A 36 2.40 -8.01 0.31
N LEU A 37 2.82 -8.57 -0.84
CA LEU A 37 2.49 -9.95 -1.24
C LEU A 37 3.05 -10.97 -0.24
N GLU A 38 4.29 -10.81 0.19
CA GLU A 38 4.91 -11.68 1.20
C GLU A 38 4.14 -11.62 2.54
N LYS A 39 3.70 -10.42 2.93
CA LYS A 39 2.91 -10.20 4.14
C LYS A 39 1.53 -10.86 4.09
N MET A 40 0.93 -10.92 2.90
CA MET A 40 -0.38 -11.53 2.64
C MET A 40 -0.29 -13.02 2.26
N ALA A 41 0.91 -13.56 2.07
CA ALA A 41 1.09 -14.94 1.65
C ALA A 41 0.59 -15.95 2.68
N ASN A 42 0.13 -17.09 2.19
CA ASN A 42 -0.21 -18.22 3.04
C ASN A 42 1.04 -18.83 3.68
N GLY A 43 0.98 -19.10 4.97
CA GLY A 43 2.02 -19.80 5.70
C GLY A 43 1.64 -21.24 6.04
N PRO A 44 2.60 -22.02 6.60
CA PRO A 44 2.37 -23.41 7.00
C PRO A 44 1.64 -23.57 8.34
N HIS A 45 1.17 -22.47 8.93
CA HIS A 45 0.54 -22.45 10.24
C HIS A 45 -0.95 -22.80 10.17
N ARG A 46 -1.58 -22.99 11.33
CA ARG A 46 -3.01 -23.29 11.49
C ARG A 46 -3.91 -22.30 10.74
N PHE A 47 -3.54 -21.04 10.72
CA PHE A 47 -4.19 -20.00 9.92
C PHE A 47 -3.24 -19.52 8.81
N PRO A 48 -3.69 -19.44 7.57
CA PRO A 48 -2.80 -19.31 6.43
C PRO A 48 -2.09 -17.96 6.32
N ALA A 49 -2.66 -16.87 6.86
CA ALA A 49 -2.08 -15.53 6.75
C ALA A 49 -2.00 -14.83 8.11
N PHE A 50 -1.13 -13.83 8.23
CA PHE A 50 -0.95 -12.99 9.42
C PHE A 50 -0.57 -13.76 10.68
N TRP A 51 0.09 -14.88 10.51
CA TRP A 51 0.49 -15.73 11.63
C TRP A 51 1.95 -15.49 11.94
N GLY A 52 2.20 -14.90 13.13
CA GLY A 52 3.53 -14.52 13.55
C GLY A 52 4.43 -15.74 13.80
N PRO A 53 5.74 -15.57 13.60
CA PRO A 53 6.71 -16.62 13.92
C PRO A 53 6.68 -16.98 15.40
N GLY A 54 6.57 -18.27 15.69
CA GLY A 54 6.60 -18.81 17.05
C GLY A 54 5.27 -18.89 17.80
N TYR A 55 4.19 -18.32 17.24
CA TYR A 55 2.86 -18.36 17.85
C TYR A 55 1.82 -18.87 16.86
N ASP A 56 1.31 -20.05 17.08
CA ASP A 56 0.31 -20.69 16.21
C ASP A 56 -1.09 -20.74 16.84
N TRP A 57 -1.35 -19.91 17.82
CA TRP A 57 -2.59 -19.91 18.59
C TRP A 57 -3.37 -18.59 18.50
N THR A 58 -2.72 -17.50 18.12
CA THR A 58 -3.39 -16.20 17.87
C THR A 58 -2.87 -15.53 16.60
N PRO A 59 -3.77 -14.89 15.80
CA PRO A 59 -3.34 -14.07 14.67
C PRO A 59 -2.53 -12.86 15.16
N ASP A 60 -1.50 -12.51 14.39
CA ASP A 60 -0.73 -11.28 14.65
C ASP A 60 -1.46 -10.08 14.04
N HIS A 61 -2.14 -9.34 14.89
CA HIS A 61 -2.90 -8.14 14.48
C HIS A 61 -1.99 -7.05 13.90
N ASN A 62 -0.76 -6.92 14.40
CA ASN A 62 0.19 -5.95 13.87
C ASN A 62 0.66 -6.34 12.46
N TRP A 63 0.76 -7.65 12.20
CA TRP A 63 1.07 -8.14 10.86
C TRP A 63 -0.03 -7.77 9.87
N GLY A 64 -1.27 -8.12 10.16
CA GLY A 64 -2.43 -7.77 9.34
C GLY A 64 -2.63 -6.27 9.19
N GLY A 65 -2.54 -5.52 10.29
CA GLY A 65 -2.68 -4.07 10.31
C GLY A 65 -1.62 -3.36 9.45
N SER A 66 -0.34 -3.72 9.60
CA SER A 66 0.72 -3.15 8.76
C SER A 66 0.61 -3.55 7.29
N GLY A 67 0.08 -4.74 7.00
CA GLY A 67 -0.25 -5.17 5.64
C GLY A 67 -1.31 -4.29 5.00
N MET A 68 -2.40 -4.04 5.71
CA MET A 68 -3.50 -3.18 5.24
C MET A 68 -3.05 -1.73 5.04
N ILE A 69 -2.33 -1.15 6.00
CA ILE A 69 -1.82 0.22 5.90
C ILE A 69 -0.88 0.36 4.70
N GLY A 70 0.06 -0.57 4.52
CA GLY A 70 0.96 -0.56 3.37
C GLY A 70 0.23 -0.59 2.04
N MET A 71 -0.81 -1.42 1.93
CA MET A 71 -1.65 -1.46 0.72
C MET A 71 -2.39 -0.14 0.49
N GLN A 72 -2.92 0.51 1.53
CA GLN A 72 -3.57 1.81 1.43
C GLN A 72 -2.57 2.89 0.98
N GLU A 73 -1.36 2.90 1.53
CA GLU A 73 -0.30 3.83 1.14
C GLU A 73 0.18 3.61 -0.31
N MET A 74 0.10 2.40 -0.83
CA MET A 74 0.36 2.15 -2.24
C MET A 74 -0.69 2.77 -3.17
N LEU A 75 -1.94 2.88 -2.70
CA LEU A 75 -3.09 3.37 -3.46
C LEU A 75 -3.28 4.88 -3.39
N LEU A 76 -3.14 5.45 -2.18
CA LEU A 76 -3.48 6.84 -1.90
C LEU A 76 -2.58 7.40 -0.81
N GLN A 77 -1.96 8.54 -1.08
CA GLN A 77 -1.19 9.32 -0.11
C GLN A 77 -1.55 10.79 -0.21
N GLU A 78 -1.14 11.56 0.78
CA GLU A 78 -1.26 13.01 0.75
C GLU A 78 0.08 13.68 1.05
N ALA A 79 0.42 14.69 0.26
CA ALA A 79 1.60 15.51 0.44
C ALA A 79 1.33 16.93 -0.06
N ASP A 80 1.71 17.92 0.73
CA ASP A 80 1.60 19.36 0.38
C ASP A 80 0.23 19.77 -0.17
N GLY A 81 -0.85 19.25 0.44
CA GLY A 81 -2.23 19.53 0.04
C GLY A 81 -2.68 18.81 -1.22
N LYS A 82 -1.84 17.98 -1.82
CA LYS A 82 -2.17 17.13 -2.97
C LYS A 82 -2.56 15.74 -2.52
N ILE A 83 -3.41 15.11 -3.32
CA ILE A 83 -3.85 13.71 -3.16
C ILE A 83 -3.11 12.89 -4.23
N LEU A 84 -2.15 12.09 -3.81
CA LEU A 84 -1.34 11.27 -4.69
C LEU A 84 -2.08 9.96 -4.96
N LEU A 85 -2.56 9.79 -6.18
CA LEU A 85 -3.26 8.60 -6.64
C LEU A 85 -2.25 7.59 -7.22
N PHE A 86 -2.24 6.37 -6.70
CA PHE A 86 -1.34 5.28 -7.08
C PHE A 86 0.16 5.60 -6.95
N PRO A 87 0.63 6.16 -5.81
CA PRO A 87 2.03 6.57 -5.66
C PRO A 87 3.00 5.38 -5.69
N ALA A 88 2.57 4.19 -5.25
CA ALA A 88 3.40 2.98 -5.24
C ALA A 88 2.63 1.72 -5.69
N TRP A 89 1.57 1.87 -6.50
CA TRP A 89 0.80 0.75 -7.01
C TRP A 89 1.38 0.21 -8.32
N PRO A 90 1.53 -1.13 -8.50
CA PRO A 90 1.91 -1.71 -9.77
C PRO A 90 0.85 -1.42 -10.84
N LYS A 91 1.30 -0.94 -11.99
CA LYS A 91 0.40 -0.51 -13.07
C LYS A 91 -0.45 -1.64 -13.65
N ASP A 92 0.05 -2.85 -13.61
CA ASP A 92 -0.59 -4.07 -14.10
C ASP A 92 -1.57 -4.70 -13.11
N TRP A 93 -1.63 -4.21 -11.86
CA TRP A 93 -2.58 -4.70 -10.87
C TRP A 93 -3.91 -3.97 -10.97
N ASN A 94 -4.93 -4.66 -11.45
CA ASN A 94 -6.28 -4.13 -11.47
C ASN A 94 -6.81 -3.94 -10.04
N VAL A 95 -7.44 -2.80 -9.76
CA VAL A 95 -8.01 -2.50 -8.46
C VAL A 95 -9.19 -1.55 -8.55
N HIS A 96 -10.14 -1.72 -7.64
CA HIS A 96 -11.16 -0.73 -7.29
C HIS A 96 -11.05 -0.46 -5.80
N PHE A 97 -11.00 0.81 -5.41
CA PHE A 97 -10.93 1.18 -4.00
C PHE A 97 -11.74 2.44 -3.70
N LYS A 98 -12.07 2.59 -2.42
CA LYS A 98 -12.64 3.80 -1.84
C LYS A 98 -11.94 4.08 -0.52
N LEU A 99 -11.20 5.16 -0.45
CA LEU A 99 -10.42 5.57 0.70
C LEU A 99 -10.74 7.01 1.10
N HIS A 100 -10.38 7.35 2.34
CA HIS A 100 -10.49 8.70 2.86
C HIS A 100 -9.15 9.41 2.79
N ALA A 101 -9.22 10.72 2.50
CA ALA A 101 -8.14 11.69 2.61
C ALA A 101 -8.52 12.78 3.61
N THR A 102 -7.61 13.65 3.98
CA THR A 102 -7.86 14.75 4.90
C THR A 102 -8.93 15.72 4.38
N GLY A 103 -9.49 16.56 5.25
CA GLY A 103 -10.52 17.53 4.88
C GLY A 103 -11.85 16.87 4.50
N GLN A 104 -12.22 15.77 5.18
CA GLN A 104 -13.46 15.03 4.93
C GLN A 104 -13.60 14.58 3.46
N THR A 105 -12.48 14.28 2.83
CA THR A 105 -12.42 13.89 1.42
C THR A 105 -12.53 12.38 1.27
N THR A 106 -13.33 11.92 0.30
CA THR A 106 -13.40 10.53 -0.14
C THR A 106 -12.90 10.43 -1.56
N VAL A 107 -12.03 9.47 -1.83
CA VAL A 107 -11.50 9.16 -3.16
C VAL A 107 -11.89 7.74 -3.52
N GLU A 108 -12.60 7.58 -4.64
CA GLU A 108 -12.98 6.30 -5.20
C GLU A 108 -12.42 6.19 -6.61
N ALA A 109 -11.61 5.17 -6.89
CA ALA A 109 -10.97 5.01 -8.19
C ALA A 109 -10.91 3.56 -8.63
N THR A 110 -10.89 3.37 -9.94
CA THR A 110 -10.69 2.06 -10.58
C THR A 110 -9.53 2.14 -11.55
N LEU A 111 -8.54 1.27 -11.35
CA LEU A 111 -7.45 1.01 -12.28
C LEU A 111 -7.72 -0.31 -12.99
N LYS A 112 -7.69 -0.31 -14.32
CA LYS A 112 -7.85 -1.51 -15.14
C LYS A 112 -6.92 -1.45 -16.34
N GLU A 113 -6.17 -2.55 -16.57
CA GLU A 113 -5.25 -2.68 -17.69
C GLU A 113 -4.27 -1.49 -17.81
N GLY A 114 -3.78 -1.01 -16.67
CA GLY A 114 -2.82 0.08 -16.59
C GLY A 114 -3.41 1.49 -16.78
N ALA A 115 -4.73 1.62 -16.87
CA ALA A 115 -5.41 2.91 -17.02
C ALA A 115 -6.42 3.16 -15.89
N VAL A 116 -6.50 4.40 -15.43
CA VAL A 116 -7.55 4.83 -14.52
C VAL A 116 -8.83 4.98 -15.32
N VAL A 117 -9.78 4.06 -15.13
CA VAL A 117 -11.06 4.02 -15.87
C VAL A 117 -12.18 4.77 -15.17
N SER A 118 -12.06 5.01 -13.87
CA SER A 118 -12.97 5.87 -13.10
C SER A 118 -12.25 6.55 -11.94
N LEU A 119 -12.68 7.78 -11.64
CA LEU A 119 -12.23 8.56 -10.50
C LEU A 119 -13.41 9.39 -10.00
N THR A 120 -13.71 9.30 -8.72
CA THR A 120 -14.71 10.14 -8.03
C THR A 120 -14.08 10.69 -6.77
N VAL A 121 -14.13 12.01 -6.60
CA VAL A 121 -13.66 12.72 -5.41
C VAL A 121 -14.80 13.49 -4.80
N GLN A 122 -14.97 13.38 -3.50
CA GLN A 122 -15.96 14.12 -2.73
C GLN A 122 -15.29 14.76 -1.51
N PRO A 123 -15.41 16.09 -1.32
CA PRO A 123 -16.14 17.04 -2.18
C PRO A 123 -15.46 17.26 -3.53
N LYS A 124 -16.23 17.57 -4.56
CA LYS A 124 -15.76 17.62 -5.96
C LYS A 124 -14.66 18.66 -6.21
N GLU A 125 -14.63 19.73 -5.46
CA GLU A 125 -13.59 20.76 -5.54
C GLU A 125 -12.18 20.24 -5.19
N ARG A 126 -12.07 19.10 -4.49
CA ARG A 126 -10.81 18.44 -4.17
C ARG A 126 -10.24 17.61 -5.34
N GLU A 127 -11.03 17.38 -6.39
CA GLU A 127 -10.56 16.64 -7.56
C GLU A 127 -9.36 17.32 -8.25
N LYS A 128 -9.30 18.65 -8.22
CA LYS A 128 -8.16 19.46 -8.72
C LYS A 128 -6.85 19.19 -7.98
N ASP A 129 -6.92 18.65 -6.77
CA ASP A 129 -5.76 18.35 -5.93
C ASP A 129 -5.20 16.95 -6.20
N VAL A 130 -5.88 16.14 -7.01
CA VAL A 130 -5.45 14.77 -7.34
C VAL A 130 -4.32 14.80 -8.36
N VAL A 131 -3.25 14.07 -8.03
CA VAL A 131 -2.10 13.83 -8.91
C VAL A 131 -2.03 12.33 -9.21
N ASN A 132 -2.22 11.96 -10.47
CA ASN A 132 -2.08 10.56 -10.89
C ASN A 132 -0.60 10.21 -11.07
N CYS A 133 -0.03 9.47 -10.14
CA CYS A 133 1.38 9.11 -10.12
C CYS A 133 1.78 8.05 -11.16
N LEU A 134 0.82 7.33 -11.76
CA LEU A 134 1.10 6.36 -12.83
C LEU A 134 1.55 7.03 -14.13
N LEU A 135 1.26 8.31 -14.33
CA LEU A 135 1.61 9.05 -15.54
C LEU A 135 3.06 9.55 -15.52
N ASN A 136 3.69 9.54 -14.34
CA ASN A 136 5.04 10.07 -14.12
C ASN A 136 6.09 8.98 -13.87
N LYS A 137 5.75 7.72 -14.17
CA LYS A 137 6.63 6.55 -14.01
C LYS A 137 7.06 5.99 -15.35
#